data_2696e82faaba8e64561bbd4f521c4d7d
#
_entry.id   2696e82faaba8e64561bbd4f521c4d7d
#
_cell.length_a   1.000
_cell.length_b   1.000
_cell.length_c   1.000
_cell.angle_alpha   90.00
_cell.angle_beta   90.00
_cell.angle_gamma   90.00
#
_symmetry.space_group_name_H-M   'P 1'
#
loop_
_entity.id
_entity.type
_entity.pdbx_description
1 polymer ?
#
loop_
_entity_poly.entity_id
_entity_poly.type
_entity_poly.pdbx_seq_one_letter_code
_entity_poly.pdbx_strand_id
1 'polypeptide(L)'
;MKINRRGVLAGAAALTGFAASARAEDTIKMGGLATLEGAFTVLGQDGLRGMKLALQEVNYTVGGKKIVVSIGSSDASPDSAVKAARKLVEEDGVQVLIGPLSGSEGIAVKDYAKTQPKVTFLNGSSAAQDTTLMSPAPNFFRFSTDGVQWMAGLGAYVYKTKGFKKVATVAEDYSFPYSQVEGFMLPFCKLGGHVTSKFWVPIGNKDFSSVIAALPDDVDAIYVALGGADAINFLTQYQQSGGKAPLIGGSITVDQTVLGSKGAIRKAVVGTPAAGPTADTWDDPRWKTFTAAYRKAFPDGFPAPSLFAHAYYVNTKAALLGLAKVGADVSDGGTKLRAALSSLSFETPTGPVRLDHNRNAIATIFVTEVTQAEDGTLLNKVIEVVPDVNQTLGEPEAVFLKMGPPSRDNPDCK
;
A
#
# COMPACT_ATOMS: atom_id res chain seq x y z
N MET A 1 94.80 3.27 0.84
CA MET A 1 95.38 2.41 1.90
C MET A 1 94.33 2.06 2.90
N LYS A 2 94.06 0.77 3.08
CA LYS A 2 93.34 0.06 4.13
C LYS A 2 91.84 0.23 4.29
N ILE A 3 91.18 -0.81 3.85
CA ILE A 3 89.92 -1.45 4.22
C ILE A 3 89.74 -1.51 5.75
N ASN A 4 88.54 -1.31 6.25
CA ASN A 4 88.06 -2.17 7.34
C ASN A 4 86.55 -2.44 7.27
N ARG A 5 86.26 -3.71 7.25
CA ARG A 5 84.97 -4.34 7.35
C ARG A 5 84.52 -4.35 8.81
N ARG A 6 83.23 -4.27 9.06
CA ARG A 6 82.36 -5.10 9.96
C ARG A 6 81.21 -4.29 10.52
N GLY A 7 80.08 -4.92 10.43
CA GLY A 7 78.91 -4.57 11.21
C GLY A 7 77.57 -4.85 10.52
N VAL A 8 77.31 -6.13 10.19
CA VAL A 8 75.95 -6.59 9.87
C VAL A 8 75.18 -6.71 11.19
N LEU A 9 74.18 -5.92 11.35
CA LEU A 9 73.11 -6.19 12.35
C LEU A 9 71.76 -6.30 11.62
N ALA A 10 71.28 -7.54 11.57
CA ALA A 10 69.97 -7.90 11.09
C ALA A 10 68.95 -7.39 12.07
N GLY A 11 68.18 -6.39 11.67
CA GLY A 11 66.93 -5.99 12.34
C GLY A 11 65.73 -6.70 11.67
N ALA A 12 65.26 -7.78 12.27
CA ALA A 12 64.00 -8.41 11.88
C ALA A 12 62.83 -7.49 12.27
N ALA A 13 62.31 -6.74 11.32
CA ALA A 13 61.06 -6.02 11.49
C ALA A 13 59.91 -7.04 11.48
N ALA A 14 59.37 -7.33 12.66
CA ALA A 14 58.12 -8.06 12.82
C ALA A 14 56.98 -7.23 12.21
N LEU A 15 56.53 -7.58 11.02
CA LEU A 15 55.27 -7.14 10.44
C LEU A 15 54.13 -7.80 11.23
N THR A 16 53.72 -7.15 12.30
CA THR A 16 52.42 -7.42 12.90
C THR A 16 51.37 -6.97 11.93
N GLY A 17 50.87 -7.91 11.09
CA GLY A 17 49.69 -7.72 10.29
C GLY A 17 48.52 -7.48 11.22
N PHE A 18 48.05 -6.23 11.32
CA PHE A 18 46.72 -5.94 11.77
C PHE A 18 45.75 -6.56 10.76
N ALA A 19 45.28 -7.76 11.06
CA ALA A 19 44.06 -8.26 10.45
C ALA A 19 42.98 -7.25 10.84
N ALA A 20 42.65 -6.31 9.97
CA ALA A 20 41.42 -5.56 10.05
C ALA A 20 40.30 -6.62 10.01
N SER A 21 39.83 -7.00 11.19
CA SER A 21 38.57 -7.74 11.27
C SER A 21 37.57 -6.89 10.51
N ALA A 22 37.03 -7.42 9.41
CA ALA A 22 35.92 -6.83 8.70
C ALA A 22 34.82 -6.65 9.75
N ARG A 23 34.70 -5.42 10.26
CA ARG A 23 33.64 -5.03 11.17
C ARG A 23 32.34 -5.32 10.40
N ALA A 24 31.51 -6.22 10.93
CA ALA A 24 30.18 -6.44 10.41
C ALA A 24 29.54 -5.07 10.17
N GLU A 25 28.96 -4.85 9.00
CA GLU A 25 28.43 -3.55 8.57
C GLU A 25 27.54 -3.00 9.68
N ASP A 26 27.92 -1.90 10.31
CA ASP A 26 27.18 -1.25 11.40
C ASP A 26 25.88 -0.56 10.89
N THR A 27 25.47 -0.90 9.67
CA THR A 27 24.31 -0.31 9.00
C THR A 27 23.36 -1.38 8.42
N ILE A 28 22.08 -1.05 8.39
CA ILE A 28 21.05 -1.74 7.61
C ILE A 28 20.69 -0.86 6.43
N LYS A 29 20.86 -1.36 5.20
CA LYS A 29 20.45 -0.68 3.98
C LYS A 29 18.99 -1.03 3.68
N MET A 30 18.11 -0.02 3.70
CA MET A 30 16.68 -0.15 3.44
C MET A 30 16.28 0.62 2.20
N GLY A 31 15.57 -0.01 1.29
CA GLY A 31 15.00 0.64 0.10
C GLY A 31 13.56 1.09 0.35
N GLY A 32 13.19 2.27 -0.13
CA GLY A 32 11.81 2.72 -0.28
C GLY A 32 11.48 2.84 -1.76
N LEU A 33 10.57 2.04 -2.28
CA LEU A 33 10.10 2.09 -3.66
C LEU A 33 8.68 2.65 -3.71
N ALA A 34 8.50 3.79 -4.39
CA ALA A 34 7.20 4.45 -4.49
C ALA A 34 7.00 5.04 -5.90
N THR A 35 5.73 5.22 -6.29
CA THR A 35 5.38 5.91 -7.53
C THR A 35 5.53 7.41 -7.32
N LEU A 36 6.57 7.99 -7.88
CA LEU A 36 6.90 9.41 -7.74
C LEU A 36 6.75 10.19 -9.06
N GLU A 37 6.22 9.52 -10.07
CA GLU A 37 5.98 10.07 -11.41
C GLU A 37 4.54 9.78 -11.86
N GLY A 38 3.99 10.63 -12.75
CA GLY A 38 2.65 10.44 -13.32
C GLY A 38 1.50 10.76 -12.36
N ALA A 39 0.34 10.13 -12.62
CA ALA A 39 -0.93 10.41 -11.95
C ALA A 39 -0.93 10.11 -10.44
N PHE A 40 -0.05 9.20 -10.00
CA PHE A 40 0.03 8.74 -8.59
C PHE A 40 1.17 9.36 -7.79
N THR A 41 1.82 10.39 -8.31
CA THR A 41 2.95 11.06 -7.62
C THR A 41 2.62 11.46 -6.19
N VAL A 42 1.45 12.05 -5.96
CA VAL A 42 1.01 12.51 -4.64
C VAL A 42 0.82 11.34 -3.66
N LEU A 43 0.31 10.21 -4.16
CA LEU A 43 0.12 8.98 -3.41
C LEU A 43 1.47 8.41 -2.93
N GLY A 44 2.44 8.35 -3.84
CA GLY A 44 3.80 7.87 -3.54
C GLY A 44 4.54 8.75 -2.55
N GLN A 45 4.42 10.07 -2.72
CA GLN A 45 5.00 11.03 -1.78
C GLN A 45 4.45 10.84 -0.37
N ASP A 46 3.14 10.66 -0.24
CA ASP A 46 2.53 10.46 1.07
C ASP A 46 2.84 9.08 1.66
N GLY A 47 2.95 8.04 0.82
CA GLY A 47 3.47 6.74 1.24
C GLY A 47 4.85 6.85 1.88
N LEU A 48 5.77 7.57 1.24
CA LEU A 48 7.12 7.80 1.80
C LEU A 48 7.12 8.63 3.09
N ARG A 49 6.12 9.52 3.31
CA ARG A 49 5.94 10.18 4.61
C ARG A 49 5.64 9.16 5.70
N GLY A 50 4.77 8.18 5.42
CA GLY A 50 4.49 7.08 6.34
C GLY A 50 5.72 6.25 6.68
N MET A 51 6.51 5.85 5.68
CA MET A 51 7.80 5.19 5.89
C MET A 51 8.74 6.03 6.75
N LYS A 52 8.90 7.31 6.42
CA LYS A 52 9.74 8.24 7.18
C LYS A 52 9.30 8.37 8.63
N LEU A 53 7.99 8.42 8.89
CA LEU A 53 7.46 8.52 10.24
C LEU A 53 7.84 7.31 11.09
N ALA A 54 7.68 6.09 10.56
CA ALA A 54 8.08 4.86 11.25
C ALA A 54 9.59 4.83 11.56
N LEU A 55 10.42 5.30 10.65
CA LEU A 55 11.88 5.38 10.84
C LEU A 55 12.27 6.43 11.88
N GLN A 56 11.56 7.57 11.94
CA GLN A 56 11.78 8.62 12.93
C GLN A 56 11.48 8.14 14.36
N GLU A 57 10.49 7.28 14.55
CA GLU A 57 10.15 6.71 15.86
C GLU A 57 11.32 5.95 16.52
N VAL A 58 12.20 5.36 15.70
CA VAL A 58 13.40 4.63 16.14
C VAL A 58 14.70 5.41 15.91
N ASN A 59 14.60 6.72 15.58
CA ASN A 59 15.76 7.56 15.25
C ASN A 59 16.67 6.91 14.19
N TYR A 60 16.09 6.24 13.18
CA TYR A 60 16.80 5.53 12.11
C TYR A 60 17.82 4.50 12.67
N THR A 61 17.50 3.83 13.78
CA THR A 61 18.38 2.86 14.42
C THR A 61 17.59 1.65 14.90
N VAL A 62 18.09 0.44 14.68
CA VAL A 62 17.49 -0.80 15.15
C VAL A 62 18.57 -1.79 15.55
N GLY A 63 18.46 -2.46 16.72
CA GLY A 63 19.46 -3.41 17.21
C GLY A 63 20.88 -2.83 17.29
N GLY A 64 21.00 -1.53 17.55
CA GLY A 64 22.28 -0.81 17.61
C GLY A 64 22.88 -0.45 16.26
N LYS A 65 22.25 -0.82 15.12
CA LYS A 65 22.70 -0.50 13.77
C LYS A 65 21.92 0.68 13.19
N LYS A 66 22.61 1.56 12.48
CA LYS A 66 21.98 2.69 11.75
C LYS A 66 21.27 2.17 10.50
N ILE A 67 20.09 2.71 10.22
CA ILE A 67 19.36 2.46 8.98
C ILE A 67 19.71 3.54 7.96
N VAL A 68 20.21 3.12 6.80
CA VAL A 68 20.49 3.98 5.63
C VAL A 68 19.41 3.70 4.58
N VAL A 69 18.76 4.75 4.11
CA VAL A 69 17.61 4.63 3.19
C VAL A 69 17.99 5.10 1.79
N SER A 70 17.71 4.27 0.78
CA SER A 70 17.72 4.63 -0.64
C SER A 70 16.29 4.66 -1.18
N ILE A 71 15.96 5.64 -2.01
CA ILE A 71 14.61 5.78 -2.59
C ILE A 71 14.66 5.46 -4.08
N GLY A 72 13.76 4.56 -4.51
CA GLY A 72 13.47 4.27 -5.91
C GLY A 72 12.17 4.92 -6.35
N SER A 73 12.15 5.46 -7.58
CA SER A 73 10.97 6.07 -8.22
C SER A 73 10.42 5.16 -9.31
N SER A 74 9.10 5.09 -9.40
CA SER A 74 8.36 4.46 -10.50
C SER A 74 7.24 5.38 -11.00
N ASP A 75 6.55 4.95 -12.07
CA ASP A 75 5.45 5.65 -12.72
C ASP A 75 4.11 4.87 -12.69
N ALA A 76 3.97 3.94 -11.76
CA ALA A 76 2.89 2.96 -11.62
C ALA A 76 2.94 1.78 -12.62
N SER A 77 3.90 1.75 -13.55
CA SER A 77 4.05 0.62 -14.46
C SER A 77 4.92 -0.50 -13.87
N PRO A 78 4.64 -1.77 -14.20
CA PRO A 78 5.45 -2.92 -13.77
C PRO A 78 6.93 -2.80 -14.12
N ASP A 79 7.25 -2.38 -15.34
CA ASP A 79 8.63 -2.30 -15.84
C ASP A 79 9.45 -1.24 -15.10
N SER A 80 8.86 -0.07 -14.86
CA SER A 80 9.48 1.02 -14.09
C SER A 80 9.77 0.57 -12.65
N ALA A 81 8.81 -0.09 -12.01
CA ALA A 81 8.97 -0.57 -10.63
C ALA A 81 10.05 -1.65 -10.52
N VAL A 82 10.09 -2.61 -11.44
CA VAL A 82 11.13 -3.65 -11.46
C VAL A 82 12.51 -3.04 -11.72
N LYS A 83 12.62 -2.07 -12.63
CA LYS A 83 13.87 -1.33 -12.88
C LYS A 83 14.36 -0.62 -11.62
N ALA A 84 13.47 0.08 -10.92
CA ALA A 84 13.80 0.77 -9.67
C ALA A 84 14.16 -0.22 -8.55
N ALA A 85 13.43 -1.34 -8.42
CA ALA A 85 13.74 -2.40 -7.46
C ALA A 85 15.13 -3.02 -7.73
N ARG A 86 15.46 -3.28 -8.99
CA ARG A 86 16.80 -3.78 -9.39
C ARG A 86 17.91 -2.82 -8.96
N LYS A 87 17.74 -1.53 -9.25
CA LYS A 87 18.71 -0.52 -8.83
C LYS A 87 18.92 -0.53 -7.32
N LEU A 88 17.83 -0.53 -6.54
CA LEU A 88 17.91 -0.58 -5.08
C LEU A 88 18.64 -1.85 -4.57
N VAL A 89 18.31 -3.01 -5.17
CA VAL A 89 18.87 -4.30 -4.72
C VAL A 89 20.30 -4.53 -5.24
N GLU A 90 20.52 -4.36 -6.55
CA GLU A 90 21.74 -4.80 -7.21
C GLU A 90 22.83 -3.73 -7.19
N GLU A 91 22.47 -2.43 -7.20
CA GLU A 91 23.43 -1.32 -7.17
C GLU A 91 23.59 -0.72 -5.76
N ASP A 92 22.47 -0.37 -5.09
CA ASP A 92 22.52 0.25 -3.76
C ASP A 92 22.73 -0.81 -2.65
N GLY A 93 22.46 -2.07 -2.93
CA GLY A 93 22.70 -3.21 -2.04
C GLY A 93 21.75 -3.24 -0.85
N VAL A 94 20.47 -2.87 -1.03
CA VAL A 94 19.48 -2.90 0.06
C VAL A 94 19.21 -4.34 0.51
N GLN A 95 19.06 -4.51 1.81
CA GLN A 95 18.79 -5.80 2.47
C GLN A 95 17.29 -5.99 2.76
N VAL A 96 16.58 -4.87 2.90
CA VAL A 96 15.13 -4.80 3.10
C VAL A 96 14.57 -3.75 2.15
N LEU A 97 13.52 -4.10 1.38
CA LEU A 97 12.86 -3.19 0.46
C LEU A 97 11.40 -3.02 0.87
N ILE A 98 10.95 -1.78 1.06
CA ILE A 98 9.56 -1.40 1.33
C ILE A 98 8.98 -0.81 0.05
N GLY A 99 7.93 -1.40 -0.47
CA GLY A 99 7.31 -1.00 -1.74
C GLY A 99 6.82 -2.22 -2.53
N PRO A 100 6.20 -2.02 -3.69
CA PRO A 100 5.87 -0.75 -4.35
C PRO A 100 4.49 -0.19 -3.96
N LEU A 101 3.97 0.76 -4.78
CA LEU A 101 2.69 1.41 -4.55
C LEU A 101 1.53 0.75 -5.29
N SER A 102 1.59 0.65 -6.63
CA SER A 102 0.45 0.20 -7.43
C SER A 102 0.29 -1.32 -7.46
N GLY A 103 -0.92 -1.80 -7.75
CA GLY A 103 -1.21 -3.24 -7.73
C GLY A 103 -0.39 -4.03 -8.76
N SER A 104 -0.30 -3.52 -9.98
CA SER A 104 0.48 -4.17 -11.05
C SER A 104 1.98 -4.16 -10.77
N GLU A 105 2.49 -3.08 -10.17
CA GLU A 105 3.87 -3.03 -9.68
C GLU A 105 4.13 -4.10 -8.61
N GLY A 106 3.17 -4.29 -7.68
CA GLY A 106 3.29 -5.28 -6.60
C GLY A 106 3.43 -6.70 -7.12
N ILE A 107 2.67 -7.07 -8.14
CA ILE A 107 2.78 -8.39 -8.79
C ILE A 107 4.19 -8.55 -9.40
N ALA A 108 4.65 -7.56 -10.16
CA ALA A 108 5.94 -7.62 -10.85
C ALA A 108 7.14 -7.62 -9.88
N VAL A 109 7.11 -6.76 -8.85
CA VAL A 109 8.16 -6.71 -7.83
C VAL A 109 8.17 -7.98 -6.97
N LYS A 110 7.02 -8.57 -6.66
CA LYS A 110 6.91 -9.86 -6.00
C LYS A 110 7.54 -10.98 -6.86
N ASP A 111 7.35 -10.97 -8.17
CA ASP A 111 7.99 -11.95 -9.06
C ASP A 111 9.50 -11.72 -9.16
N TYR A 112 9.96 -10.48 -9.22
CA TYR A 112 11.37 -10.15 -9.11
C TYR A 112 11.97 -10.62 -7.77
N ALA A 113 11.24 -10.47 -6.66
CA ALA A 113 11.69 -10.91 -5.34
C ALA A 113 12.06 -12.40 -5.29
N LYS A 114 11.36 -13.26 -6.06
CA LYS A 114 11.69 -14.70 -6.18
C LYS A 114 13.11 -14.94 -6.69
N THR A 115 13.67 -14.00 -7.45
CA THR A 115 15.04 -14.07 -7.98
C THR A 115 16.08 -13.51 -7.01
N GLN A 116 15.64 -12.91 -5.90
CA GLN A 116 16.49 -12.22 -4.92
C GLN A 116 16.37 -12.85 -3.52
N PRO A 117 16.77 -14.13 -3.32
CA PRO A 117 16.48 -14.88 -2.10
C PRO A 117 17.16 -14.32 -0.84
N LYS A 118 18.12 -13.42 -0.98
CA LYS A 118 18.84 -12.79 0.13
C LYS A 118 18.25 -11.45 0.58
N VAL A 119 17.27 -10.92 -0.15
CA VAL A 119 16.60 -9.66 0.17
C VAL A 119 15.22 -9.94 0.72
N THR A 120 14.82 -9.22 1.75
CA THR A 120 13.47 -9.28 2.30
C THR A 120 12.65 -8.11 1.76
N PHE A 121 11.52 -8.42 1.12
CA PHE A 121 10.60 -7.44 0.57
C PHE A 121 9.37 -7.32 1.47
N LEU A 122 9.02 -6.10 1.81
CA LEU A 122 7.73 -5.80 2.42
C LEU A 122 6.96 -4.86 1.48
N ASN A 123 5.67 -5.08 1.39
CA ASN A 123 4.81 -4.25 0.56
C ASN A 123 4.90 -2.77 0.94
N GLY A 124 4.63 -1.88 -0.02
CA GLY A 124 4.29 -0.49 0.28
C GLY A 124 2.79 -0.37 0.54
N SER A 125 2.06 -0.02 -0.50
CA SER A 125 0.60 0.02 -0.50
C SER A 125 -0.04 -0.79 -1.64
N SER A 126 0.77 -1.55 -2.40
CA SER A 126 0.27 -2.38 -3.49
C SER A 126 -0.82 -3.34 -3.01
N ALA A 127 -2.00 -3.28 -3.64
CA ALA A 127 -3.16 -3.98 -3.13
C ALA A 127 -3.87 -4.87 -4.18
N ALA A 128 -3.19 -5.25 -5.26
CA ALA A 128 -3.66 -6.36 -6.08
C ALA A 128 -3.71 -7.65 -5.25
N GLN A 129 -4.81 -8.38 -5.31
CA GLN A 129 -4.97 -9.63 -4.58
C GLN A 129 -3.92 -10.66 -4.98
N ASP A 130 -3.64 -10.75 -6.27
CA ASP A 130 -2.70 -11.72 -6.86
C ASP A 130 -1.26 -11.61 -6.32
N THR A 131 -0.91 -10.47 -5.72
CA THR A 131 0.44 -10.28 -5.17
C THR A 131 0.79 -11.34 -4.13
N THR A 132 -0.17 -11.79 -3.33
CA THR A 132 0.05 -12.75 -2.25
C THR A 132 -0.85 -13.98 -2.33
N LEU A 133 -2.07 -13.89 -2.88
CA LEU A 133 -2.99 -15.02 -2.97
C LEU A 133 -2.57 -16.00 -4.08
N MET A 134 -2.19 -15.48 -5.25
CA MET A 134 -1.80 -16.27 -6.41
C MET A 134 -0.28 -16.30 -6.52
N SER A 135 0.34 -17.47 -6.37
CA SER A 135 1.80 -17.63 -6.55
C SER A 135 2.66 -16.68 -5.68
N PRO A 136 2.51 -16.66 -4.34
CA PRO A 136 3.27 -15.78 -3.45
C PRO A 136 4.79 -16.05 -3.51
N ALA A 137 5.60 -15.04 -3.20
CA ALA A 137 7.05 -15.17 -3.06
C ALA A 137 7.44 -15.43 -1.60
N PRO A 138 8.40 -16.31 -1.30
CA PRO A 138 8.76 -16.69 0.07
C PRO A 138 9.40 -15.56 0.88
N ASN A 139 9.88 -14.52 0.20
CA ASN A 139 10.56 -13.37 0.78
C ASN A 139 9.80 -12.05 0.59
N PHE A 140 8.51 -12.13 0.19
CA PHE A 140 7.61 -10.97 0.08
C PHE A 140 6.51 -11.04 1.14
N PHE A 141 6.33 -9.97 1.92
CA PHE A 141 5.39 -9.86 3.04
C PHE A 141 4.47 -8.64 2.83
N ARG A 142 3.19 -8.77 3.11
CA ARG A 142 2.23 -7.68 3.04
C ARG A 142 1.50 -7.54 4.37
N PHE A 143 1.93 -6.59 5.22
CA PHE A 143 1.28 -6.23 6.48
C PHE A 143 0.16 -5.19 6.30
N SER A 144 -0.09 -4.75 5.08
CA SER A 144 -1.32 -4.07 4.66
C SER A 144 -2.25 -5.09 3.98
N THR A 145 -3.55 -4.86 4.05
CA THR A 145 -4.55 -5.69 3.36
C THR A 145 -4.58 -5.41 1.86
N ASP A 146 -5.34 -6.18 1.08
CA ASP A 146 -5.48 -6.01 -0.38
C ASP A 146 -6.80 -5.33 -0.78
N GLY A 147 -6.96 -5.09 -2.09
CA GLY A 147 -8.11 -4.39 -2.66
C GLY A 147 -9.44 -5.10 -2.47
N VAL A 148 -9.45 -6.44 -2.45
CA VAL A 148 -10.65 -7.22 -2.15
C VAL A 148 -11.05 -7.05 -0.68
N GLN A 149 -10.07 -7.19 0.23
CA GLN A 149 -10.29 -6.99 1.67
C GLN A 149 -10.79 -5.58 1.98
N TRP A 150 -10.25 -4.55 1.28
CA TRP A 150 -10.63 -3.15 1.52
C TRP A 150 -12.11 -2.87 1.28
N MET A 151 -12.80 -3.71 0.49
CA MET A 151 -14.23 -3.56 0.22
C MET A 151 -15.11 -4.36 1.17
N ALA A 152 -14.54 -5.00 2.19
CA ALA A 152 -15.31 -5.75 3.17
C ALA A 152 -16.43 -4.90 3.80
N GLY A 153 -17.65 -5.41 3.81
CA GLY A 153 -18.84 -4.73 4.33
C GLY A 153 -19.51 -3.77 3.35
N LEU A 154 -18.78 -3.13 2.40
CA LEU A 154 -19.34 -2.07 1.55
C LEU A 154 -20.50 -2.55 0.68
N GLY A 155 -20.36 -3.67 -0.02
CA GLY A 155 -21.42 -4.19 -0.89
C GLY A 155 -22.71 -4.48 -0.11
N ALA A 156 -22.58 -5.04 1.10
CA ALA A 156 -23.72 -5.28 1.98
C ALA A 156 -24.35 -3.99 2.51
N TYR A 157 -23.54 -3.03 2.93
CA TYR A 157 -23.99 -1.71 3.40
C TYR A 157 -24.76 -0.96 2.30
N VAL A 158 -24.18 -0.89 1.11
CA VAL A 158 -24.79 -0.24 -0.06
C VAL A 158 -26.14 -0.90 -0.41
N TYR A 159 -26.19 -2.23 -0.45
CA TYR A 159 -27.41 -2.96 -0.78
C TYR A 159 -28.50 -2.82 0.27
N LYS A 160 -28.17 -3.01 1.56
CA LYS A 160 -29.12 -3.09 2.66
C LYS A 160 -29.52 -1.72 3.20
N THR A 161 -28.55 -0.82 3.36
CA THR A 161 -28.74 0.45 4.07
C THR A 161 -28.98 1.61 3.10
N LYS A 162 -28.19 1.71 2.02
CA LYS A 162 -28.44 2.75 1.00
C LYS A 162 -29.59 2.38 0.06
N GLY A 163 -29.96 1.10 -0.02
CA GLY A 163 -31.06 0.60 -0.87
C GLY A 163 -30.68 0.49 -2.35
N PHE A 164 -29.40 0.69 -2.72
CA PHE A 164 -28.95 0.58 -4.10
C PHE A 164 -28.93 -0.89 -4.55
N LYS A 165 -29.57 -1.18 -5.67
CA LYS A 165 -29.72 -2.53 -6.23
C LYS A 165 -29.06 -2.66 -7.59
N LYS A 166 -28.92 -1.56 -8.32
CA LYS A 166 -28.45 -1.50 -9.69
C LYS A 166 -27.32 -0.47 -9.80
N VAL A 167 -26.11 -0.91 -10.14
CA VAL A 167 -24.90 -0.10 -10.11
C VAL A 167 -24.14 -0.23 -11.41
N ALA A 168 -23.53 0.86 -11.90
CA ALA A 168 -22.44 0.81 -12.88
C ALA A 168 -21.10 1.03 -12.18
N THR A 169 -19.97 0.60 -12.79
CA THR A 169 -18.64 0.84 -12.24
C THR A 169 -17.77 1.63 -13.19
N VAL A 170 -16.95 2.53 -12.66
CA VAL A 170 -15.88 3.25 -13.38
C VAL A 170 -14.59 3.06 -12.59
N ALA A 171 -13.58 2.47 -13.22
CA ALA A 171 -12.34 2.13 -12.54
C ALA A 171 -11.13 2.24 -13.48
N GLU A 172 -9.94 2.43 -12.90
CA GLU A 172 -8.70 2.35 -13.67
C GLU A 172 -8.41 0.91 -14.11
N ASP A 173 -7.79 0.77 -15.26
CA ASP A 173 -7.58 -0.49 -15.95
C ASP A 173 -6.27 -1.17 -15.55
N TYR A 174 -6.20 -1.63 -14.30
CA TYR A 174 -5.05 -2.40 -13.77
C TYR A 174 -5.44 -3.27 -12.57
N SER A 175 -4.51 -4.08 -12.07
CA SER A 175 -4.80 -5.18 -11.14
C SER A 175 -5.44 -4.77 -9.80
N PHE A 176 -5.16 -3.56 -9.30
CA PHE A 176 -5.73 -3.13 -8.02
C PHE A 176 -7.24 -2.79 -8.12
N PRO A 177 -7.70 -1.94 -9.06
CA PRO A 177 -9.13 -1.69 -9.21
C PRO A 177 -9.93 -2.94 -9.57
N TYR A 178 -9.34 -3.90 -10.29
CA TYR A 178 -9.99 -5.21 -10.48
C TYR A 178 -10.27 -5.89 -9.14
N SER A 179 -9.30 -5.90 -8.23
CA SER A 179 -9.50 -6.45 -6.87
C SER A 179 -10.54 -5.66 -6.08
N GLN A 180 -10.59 -4.33 -6.23
CA GLN A 180 -11.61 -3.51 -5.55
C GLN A 180 -13.01 -3.75 -6.08
N VAL A 181 -13.17 -3.81 -7.41
CA VAL A 181 -14.45 -4.12 -8.04
C VAL A 181 -14.93 -5.51 -7.63
N GLU A 182 -14.04 -6.50 -7.59
CA GLU A 182 -14.36 -7.83 -7.09
C GLU A 182 -14.82 -7.80 -5.64
N GLY A 183 -14.06 -7.19 -4.75
CA GLY A 183 -14.39 -7.11 -3.32
C GLY A 183 -15.72 -6.42 -3.03
N PHE A 184 -16.10 -5.41 -3.84
CA PHE A 184 -17.41 -4.78 -3.81
C PHE A 184 -18.50 -5.70 -4.37
N MET A 185 -18.29 -6.29 -5.54
CA MET A 185 -19.31 -7.04 -6.27
C MET A 185 -19.70 -8.35 -5.55
N LEU A 186 -18.74 -9.09 -5.01
CA LEU A 186 -19.02 -10.40 -4.41
C LEU A 186 -20.13 -10.35 -3.35
N PRO A 187 -20.06 -9.54 -2.29
CA PRO A 187 -21.15 -9.44 -1.32
C PRO A 187 -22.38 -8.72 -1.87
N PHE A 188 -22.22 -7.76 -2.79
CA PHE A 188 -23.34 -7.03 -3.40
C PHE A 188 -24.20 -7.94 -4.28
N CYS A 189 -23.59 -8.71 -5.18
CA CYS A 189 -24.27 -9.65 -6.07
C CYS A 189 -24.92 -10.82 -5.30
N LYS A 190 -24.22 -11.35 -4.27
CA LYS A 190 -24.76 -12.41 -3.38
C LYS A 190 -26.08 -12.00 -2.71
N LEU A 191 -26.30 -10.70 -2.49
CA LEU A 191 -27.53 -10.15 -1.93
C LEU A 191 -28.60 -9.86 -2.99
N GLY A 192 -28.34 -10.08 -4.27
CA GLY A 192 -29.24 -9.78 -5.38
C GLY A 192 -29.01 -8.40 -6.02
N GLY A 193 -27.89 -7.76 -5.74
CA GLY A 193 -27.44 -6.57 -6.45
C GLY A 193 -27.03 -6.90 -7.89
N HIS A 194 -27.14 -5.93 -8.78
CA HIS A 194 -26.83 -6.08 -10.19
C HIS A 194 -25.86 -4.99 -10.67
N VAL A 195 -24.75 -5.39 -11.27
CA VAL A 195 -23.79 -4.47 -11.93
C VAL A 195 -24.07 -4.48 -13.44
N THR A 196 -24.61 -3.36 -13.94
CA THR A 196 -25.10 -3.26 -15.33
C THR A 196 -24.00 -3.11 -16.34
N SER A 197 -22.94 -2.41 -15.98
CA SER A 197 -21.79 -2.13 -16.85
C SER A 197 -20.54 -1.82 -16.05
N LYS A 198 -19.40 -2.19 -16.61
CA LYS A 198 -18.06 -1.91 -16.06
C LYS A 198 -17.27 -1.09 -17.08
N PHE A 199 -16.86 0.12 -16.69
CA PHE A 199 -16.05 1.01 -17.50
C PHE A 199 -14.62 1.01 -16.96
N TRP A 200 -13.66 0.72 -17.82
CA TRP A 200 -12.25 0.68 -17.51
C TRP A 200 -11.50 1.76 -18.27
N VAL A 201 -10.69 2.56 -17.58
CA VAL A 201 -9.92 3.66 -18.15
C VAL A 201 -8.43 3.50 -17.84
N PRO A 202 -7.53 3.88 -18.76
CA PRO A 202 -6.11 3.81 -18.49
C PRO A 202 -5.71 4.78 -17.37
N ILE A 203 -4.65 4.44 -16.60
CA ILE A 203 -4.04 5.36 -15.63
C ILE A 203 -3.56 6.61 -16.36
N GLY A 204 -3.80 7.79 -15.78
CA GLY A 204 -3.43 9.08 -16.36
C GLY A 204 -4.44 9.62 -17.36
N ASN A 205 -5.67 9.09 -17.36
CA ASN A 205 -6.76 9.60 -18.20
C ASN A 205 -7.15 11.02 -17.77
N LYS A 206 -7.17 11.93 -18.74
CA LYS A 206 -7.49 13.36 -18.49
C LYS A 206 -8.90 13.74 -18.92
N ASP A 207 -9.49 12.96 -19.83
CA ASP A 207 -10.82 13.22 -20.39
C ASP A 207 -11.75 12.04 -20.15
N PHE A 208 -12.77 12.26 -19.33
CA PHE A 208 -13.79 11.27 -18.97
C PHE A 208 -15.12 11.50 -19.68
N SER A 209 -15.20 12.47 -20.60
CA SER A 209 -16.45 12.87 -21.24
C SER A 209 -17.18 11.71 -21.93
N SER A 210 -16.44 10.85 -22.65
CA SER A 210 -17.00 9.67 -23.31
C SER A 210 -17.51 8.62 -22.34
N VAL A 211 -16.79 8.38 -21.24
CA VAL A 211 -17.22 7.45 -20.17
C VAL A 211 -18.47 7.99 -19.50
N ILE A 212 -18.47 9.28 -19.13
CA ILE A 212 -19.60 9.92 -18.45
C ILE A 212 -20.85 9.90 -19.33
N ALA A 213 -20.71 10.17 -20.65
CA ALA A 213 -21.82 10.10 -21.59
C ALA A 213 -22.37 8.68 -21.82
N ALA A 214 -21.56 7.66 -21.59
CA ALA A 214 -21.95 6.25 -21.73
C ALA A 214 -22.52 5.64 -20.42
N LEU A 215 -22.50 6.37 -19.30
CA LEU A 215 -23.08 5.88 -18.04
C LEU A 215 -24.59 5.69 -18.20
N PRO A 216 -25.15 4.56 -17.73
CA PRO A 216 -26.58 4.32 -17.83
C PRO A 216 -27.36 5.25 -16.88
N ASP A 217 -28.47 5.78 -17.38
CA ASP A 217 -29.38 6.67 -16.63
C ASP A 217 -30.22 5.92 -15.58
N ASP A 218 -30.35 4.59 -15.71
CA ASP A 218 -31.24 3.75 -14.93
C ASP A 218 -30.52 2.96 -13.83
N VAL A 219 -29.45 3.51 -13.26
CA VAL A 219 -28.73 2.96 -12.12
C VAL A 219 -28.99 3.75 -10.84
N ASP A 220 -28.96 3.05 -9.69
CA ASP A 220 -29.12 3.66 -8.38
C ASP A 220 -27.87 4.42 -7.93
N ALA A 221 -26.70 3.97 -8.39
CA ALA A 221 -25.42 4.59 -8.07
C ALA A 221 -24.31 4.17 -9.05
N ILE A 222 -23.18 4.89 -8.99
CA ILE A 222 -21.94 4.59 -9.74
C ILE A 222 -20.83 4.29 -8.74
N TYR A 223 -20.28 3.08 -8.80
CA TYR A 223 -19.06 2.72 -8.07
C TYR A 223 -17.84 3.23 -8.79
N VAL A 224 -17.01 4.02 -8.10
CA VAL A 224 -15.83 4.68 -8.68
C VAL A 224 -14.57 4.19 -7.96
N ALA A 225 -13.66 3.54 -8.69
CA ALA A 225 -12.35 3.11 -8.19
C ALA A 225 -11.24 3.77 -9.02
N LEU A 226 -11.13 5.09 -8.89
CA LEU A 226 -10.13 5.96 -9.49
C LEU A 226 -9.32 6.63 -8.38
N GLY A 227 -8.02 6.85 -8.58
CA GLY A 227 -7.14 7.48 -7.60
C GLY A 227 -6.45 8.74 -8.09
N GLY A 228 -5.87 9.50 -7.15
CA GLY A 228 -5.03 10.65 -7.45
C GLY A 228 -5.64 11.65 -8.42
N ALA A 229 -4.88 12.02 -9.46
CA ALA A 229 -5.33 12.98 -10.46
C ALA A 229 -6.53 12.49 -11.29
N ASP A 230 -6.63 11.17 -11.54
CA ASP A 230 -7.70 10.60 -12.34
C ASP A 230 -9.05 10.70 -11.62
N ALA A 231 -9.07 10.44 -10.31
CA ALA A 231 -10.27 10.64 -9.48
C ALA A 231 -10.72 12.10 -9.49
N ILE A 232 -9.78 13.05 -9.32
CA ILE A 232 -10.08 14.49 -9.33
C ILE A 232 -10.66 14.91 -10.69
N ASN A 233 -10.07 14.45 -11.80
CA ASN A 233 -10.53 14.74 -13.14
C ASN A 233 -11.95 14.18 -13.39
N PHE A 234 -12.18 12.91 -13.06
CA PHE A 234 -13.49 12.28 -13.21
C PHE A 234 -14.56 13.02 -12.38
N LEU A 235 -14.34 13.20 -11.10
CA LEU A 235 -15.29 13.84 -10.19
C LEU A 235 -15.64 15.27 -10.62
N THR A 236 -14.64 16.01 -11.11
CA THR A 236 -14.84 17.36 -11.63
C THR A 236 -15.71 17.34 -12.90
N GLN A 237 -15.39 16.49 -13.87
CA GLN A 237 -16.13 16.38 -15.14
C GLN A 237 -17.52 15.79 -14.93
N TYR A 238 -17.67 14.82 -14.03
CA TYR A 238 -18.98 14.24 -13.66
C TYR A 238 -19.92 15.32 -13.09
N GLN A 239 -19.39 16.17 -12.21
CA GLN A 239 -20.18 17.29 -11.68
C GLN A 239 -20.51 18.34 -12.75
N GLN A 240 -19.54 18.71 -13.61
CA GLN A 240 -19.72 19.69 -14.67
C GLN A 240 -20.72 19.24 -15.73
N SER A 241 -20.79 17.96 -16.03
CA SER A 241 -21.76 17.37 -16.95
C SER A 241 -23.16 17.17 -16.36
N GLY A 242 -23.35 17.55 -15.09
CA GLY A 242 -24.65 17.42 -14.42
C GLY A 242 -24.99 15.98 -13.99
N GLY A 243 -23.97 15.16 -13.71
CA GLY A 243 -24.13 13.80 -13.20
C GLY A 243 -25.01 13.76 -11.95
N LYS A 244 -26.06 12.91 -11.98
CA LYS A 244 -27.10 12.86 -10.94
C LYS A 244 -27.04 11.62 -10.07
N ALA A 245 -26.55 10.49 -10.61
CA ALA A 245 -26.48 9.25 -9.86
C ALA A 245 -25.55 9.41 -8.65
N PRO A 246 -25.96 8.96 -7.45
CA PRO A 246 -25.08 8.92 -6.30
C PRO A 246 -23.81 8.13 -6.58
N LEU A 247 -22.70 8.51 -5.90
CA LEU A 247 -21.44 7.81 -6.02
C LEU A 247 -21.25 6.81 -4.87
N ILE A 248 -20.57 5.72 -5.15
CA ILE A 248 -19.98 4.79 -4.19
C ILE A 248 -18.48 4.84 -4.43
N GLY A 249 -17.69 5.14 -3.42
CA GLY A 249 -16.23 5.27 -3.54
C GLY A 249 -15.51 3.95 -3.33
N GLY A 250 -14.61 3.60 -4.23
CA GLY A 250 -13.47 2.77 -3.88
C GLY A 250 -12.58 3.49 -2.87
N SER A 251 -11.73 2.75 -2.15
CA SER A 251 -10.89 3.33 -1.09
C SER A 251 -10.05 4.52 -1.54
N ILE A 252 -9.49 4.45 -2.75
CA ILE A 252 -8.63 5.51 -3.31
C ILE A 252 -9.40 6.73 -3.81
N THR A 253 -10.68 6.59 -4.13
CA THR A 253 -11.52 7.69 -4.63
C THR A 253 -11.91 8.66 -3.52
N VAL A 254 -11.96 8.18 -2.29
CA VAL A 254 -12.28 8.96 -1.08
C VAL A 254 -11.09 9.06 -0.12
N ASP A 255 -9.90 8.75 -0.58
CA ASP A 255 -8.68 8.92 0.20
C ASP A 255 -8.31 10.40 0.37
N GLN A 256 -7.54 10.73 1.41
CA GLN A 256 -7.12 12.11 1.68
C GLN A 256 -6.32 12.75 0.53
N THR A 257 -5.69 11.94 -0.32
CA THR A 257 -5.03 12.42 -1.55
C THR A 257 -6.01 13.02 -2.56
N VAL A 258 -7.28 12.62 -2.51
CA VAL A 258 -8.39 13.19 -3.30
C VAL A 258 -9.20 14.19 -2.47
N LEU A 259 -9.62 13.80 -1.26
CA LEU A 259 -10.45 14.66 -0.38
C LEU A 259 -9.72 15.94 0.05
N GLY A 260 -8.40 15.91 0.18
CA GLY A 260 -7.57 17.07 0.47
C GLY A 260 -7.45 18.07 -0.69
N SER A 261 -7.93 17.73 -1.90
CA SER A 261 -7.90 18.62 -3.05
C SER A 261 -8.90 19.79 -2.88
N LYS A 262 -8.63 20.87 -3.63
CA LYS A 262 -9.49 22.08 -3.63
C LYS A 262 -10.42 22.02 -4.85
N GLY A 263 -11.61 22.67 -4.74
CA GLY A 263 -12.50 22.87 -5.88
C GLY A 263 -13.84 22.16 -5.80
N ALA A 264 -14.47 21.99 -6.96
CA ALA A 264 -15.86 21.58 -7.11
C ALA A 264 -16.17 20.16 -6.63
N ILE A 265 -15.18 19.26 -6.63
CA ILE A 265 -15.33 17.88 -6.19
C ILE A 265 -15.86 17.75 -4.76
N ARG A 266 -15.60 18.74 -3.91
CA ARG A 266 -15.97 18.73 -2.49
C ARG A 266 -17.47 18.53 -2.26
N LYS A 267 -18.31 19.09 -3.14
CA LYS A 267 -19.77 18.90 -3.06
C LYS A 267 -20.21 17.56 -3.65
N ALA A 268 -19.49 17.07 -4.65
CA ALA A 268 -19.84 15.82 -5.34
C ALA A 268 -19.60 14.57 -4.47
N VAL A 269 -18.66 14.63 -3.54
CA VAL A 269 -18.25 13.45 -2.76
C VAL A 269 -18.89 13.34 -1.37
N VAL A 270 -19.48 14.42 -0.83
CA VAL A 270 -20.14 14.34 0.50
C VAL A 270 -21.32 13.37 0.44
N GLY A 271 -21.42 12.46 1.42
CA GLY A 271 -22.40 11.40 1.47
C GLY A 271 -22.03 10.13 0.69
N THR A 272 -20.89 10.10 0.02
CA THR A 272 -20.40 8.94 -0.70
C THR A 272 -20.01 7.83 0.29
N PRO A 273 -20.69 6.66 0.28
CA PRO A 273 -20.26 5.49 1.02
C PRO A 273 -18.99 4.89 0.37
N ALA A 274 -18.09 4.39 1.19
CA ALA A 274 -16.86 3.75 0.76
C ALA A 274 -16.38 2.72 1.78
N ALA A 275 -15.28 2.03 1.49
CA ALA A 275 -14.58 1.23 2.47
C ALA A 275 -13.07 1.26 2.24
N GLY A 276 -12.30 0.95 3.28
CA GLY A 276 -10.84 0.94 3.20
C GLY A 276 -10.15 0.60 4.51
N PRO A 277 -8.81 0.55 4.51
CA PRO A 277 -8.02 0.17 5.68
C PRO A 277 -7.89 1.30 6.71
N THR A 278 -8.39 2.49 6.41
CA THR A 278 -8.35 3.67 7.27
C THR A 278 -9.70 4.38 7.32
N ALA A 279 -9.94 5.09 8.42
CA ALA A 279 -11.09 5.98 8.55
C ALA A 279 -10.68 7.21 9.36
N ASP A 280 -10.89 8.41 8.81
CA ASP A 280 -10.36 9.66 9.39
C ASP A 280 -10.92 9.94 10.78
N THR A 281 -12.17 9.55 11.03
CA THR A 281 -12.85 9.77 12.31
C THR A 281 -12.77 8.57 13.26
N TRP A 282 -11.85 7.63 13.01
CA TRP A 282 -11.68 6.48 13.90
C TRP A 282 -11.30 6.93 15.31
N ASP A 283 -12.19 6.65 16.29
CA ASP A 283 -12.04 7.08 17.67
C ASP A 283 -11.22 6.09 18.51
N ASP A 284 -9.97 5.86 18.09
CA ASP A 284 -9.01 5.01 18.79
C ASP A 284 -7.76 5.81 19.13
N PRO A 285 -7.21 5.65 20.34
CA PRO A 285 -5.99 6.35 20.76
C PRO A 285 -4.80 6.14 19.84
N ARG A 286 -4.68 4.95 19.24
CA ARG A 286 -3.58 4.61 18.31
C ARG A 286 -3.68 5.43 17.02
N TRP A 287 -4.89 5.52 16.44
CA TRP A 287 -5.13 6.35 15.24
C TRP A 287 -4.91 7.84 15.53
N LYS A 288 -5.42 8.33 16.66
CA LYS A 288 -5.22 9.72 17.08
C LYS A 288 -3.73 10.04 17.28
N THR A 289 -2.98 9.15 17.91
CA THR A 289 -1.53 9.31 18.09
C THR A 289 -0.79 9.34 16.77
N PHE A 290 -1.11 8.41 15.86
CA PHE A 290 -0.53 8.35 14.52
C PHE A 290 -0.83 9.62 13.72
N THR A 291 -2.09 10.06 13.69
CA THR A 291 -2.51 11.29 12.99
C THR A 291 -1.82 12.54 13.56
N ALA A 292 -1.72 12.65 14.88
CA ALA A 292 -1.02 13.76 15.52
C ALA A 292 0.48 13.77 15.19
N ALA A 293 1.13 12.61 15.20
CA ALA A 293 2.54 12.46 14.83
C ALA A 293 2.78 12.81 13.36
N TYR A 294 1.89 12.33 12.46
CA TYR A 294 1.94 12.64 11.02
C TYR A 294 1.82 14.16 10.77
N ARG A 295 0.81 14.81 11.35
CA ARG A 295 0.59 16.26 11.19
C ARG A 295 1.75 17.08 11.74
N LYS A 296 2.33 16.65 12.86
CA LYS A 296 3.53 17.30 13.44
C LYS A 296 4.76 17.16 12.55
N ALA A 297 4.97 15.97 11.96
CA ALA A 297 6.13 15.70 11.12
C ALA A 297 6.00 16.32 9.72
N PHE A 298 4.77 16.48 9.24
CA PHE A 298 4.46 16.94 7.87
C PHE A 298 3.36 18.01 7.90
N PRO A 299 3.66 19.23 8.34
CA PRO A 299 2.67 20.32 8.44
C PRO A 299 2.04 20.68 7.09
N ASP A 300 2.76 20.46 5.98
CA ASP A 300 2.26 20.63 4.61
C ASP A 300 1.60 19.35 4.03
N GLY A 301 1.39 18.34 4.86
CA GLY A 301 0.72 17.09 4.50
C GLY A 301 -0.81 17.24 4.49
N PHE A 302 -1.49 16.10 4.37
CA PHE A 302 -2.96 16.07 4.42
C PHE A 302 -3.50 16.29 5.84
N PRO A 303 -4.78 16.71 5.97
CA PRO A 303 -5.45 16.85 7.26
C PRO A 303 -5.45 15.56 8.10
N ALA A 304 -5.54 14.40 7.45
CA ALA A 304 -5.31 13.08 8.03
C ALA A 304 -4.31 12.30 7.15
N PRO A 305 -3.58 11.31 7.72
CA PRO A 305 -2.72 10.44 6.91
C PRO A 305 -3.54 9.70 5.85
N SER A 306 -3.06 9.65 4.61
CA SER A 306 -3.68 8.84 3.57
C SER A 306 -3.57 7.34 3.87
N LEU A 307 -4.36 6.52 3.18
CA LEU A 307 -4.20 5.06 3.23
C LEU A 307 -2.78 4.62 2.77
N PHE A 308 -2.15 5.40 1.90
CA PHE A 308 -0.78 5.15 1.43
C PHE A 308 0.26 5.40 2.54
N ALA A 309 0.13 6.54 3.27
CA ALA A 309 0.95 6.82 4.43
C ALA A 309 0.80 5.73 5.51
N HIS A 310 -0.44 5.32 5.79
CA HIS A 310 -0.72 4.24 6.72
C HIS A 310 -0.07 2.92 6.30
N ALA A 311 -0.25 2.48 5.03
CA ALA A 311 0.27 1.21 4.54
C ALA A 311 1.81 1.15 4.59
N TYR A 312 2.50 2.20 4.10
CA TYR A 312 3.96 2.28 4.18
C TYR A 312 4.46 2.34 5.62
N TYR A 313 3.76 3.06 6.50
CA TYR A 313 4.08 3.09 7.93
C TYR A 313 3.99 1.70 8.54
N VAL A 314 2.90 0.97 8.35
CA VAL A 314 2.67 -0.36 8.92
C VAL A 314 3.70 -1.37 8.42
N ASN A 315 3.98 -1.41 7.12
CA ASN A 315 4.99 -2.32 6.56
C ASN A 315 6.40 -1.96 7.02
N THR A 316 6.75 -0.68 7.13
CA THR A 316 8.04 -0.24 7.69
C THR A 316 8.14 -0.61 9.17
N LYS A 317 7.07 -0.40 9.95
CA LYS A 317 7.02 -0.79 11.36
C LYS A 317 7.23 -2.30 11.53
N ALA A 318 6.59 -3.11 10.70
CA ALA A 318 6.80 -4.56 10.68
C ALA A 318 8.27 -4.93 10.41
N ALA A 319 8.90 -4.28 9.41
CA ALA A 319 10.33 -4.48 9.14
C ALA A 319 11.21 -4.13 10.36
N LEU A 320 10.94 -3.00 11.00
CA LEU A 320 11.66 -2.55 12.20
C LEU A 320 11.49 -3.52 13.38
N LEU A 321 10.28 -3.99 13.64
CA LEU A 321 9.98 -4.98 14.68
C LEU A 321 10.65 -6.32 14.40
N GLY A 322 10.61 -6.78 13.15
CA GLY A 322 11.30 -8.00 12.72
C GLY A 322 12.82 -7.88 12.89
N LEU A 323 13.41 -6.77 12.46
CA LEU A 323 14.84 -6.49 12.62
C LEU A 323 15.23 -6.42 14.12
N ALA A 324 14.43 -5.75 14.95
CA ALA A 324 14.68 -5.69 16.38
C ALA A 324 14.69 -7.10 17.01
N LYS A 325 13.75 -7.97 16.62
CA LYS A 325 13.63 -9.35 17.12
C LYS A 325 14.85 -10.21 16.81
N VAL A 326 15.56 -9.91 15.72
CA VAL A 326 16.79 -10.63 15.33
C VAL A 326 18.08 -9.85 15.62
N GLY A 327 18.01 -8.79 16.43
CA GLY A 327 19.18 -7.94 16.76
C GLY A 327 19.78 -7.26 15.53
N ALA A 328 18.97 -6.97 14.51
CA ALA A 328 19.39 -6.42 13.22
C ALA A 328 20.45 -7.29 12.49
N ASP A 329 20.45 -8.59 12.75
CA ASP A 329 21.31 -9.55 12.04
C ASP A 329 20.62 -10.03 10.75
N VAL A 330 21.11 -9.55 9.61
CA VAL A 330 20.66 -9.97 8.27
C VAL A 330 21.79 -10.66 7.49
N SER A 331 22.90 -11.05 8.17
CA SER A 331 24.08 -11.67 7.57
C SER A 331 23.80 -13.03 6.93
N ASP A 332 22.73 -13.70 7.36
CA ASP A 332 22.24 -14.97 6.84
C ASP A 332 21.38 -14.82 5.55
N GLY A 333 21.43 -13.65 4.90
CA GLY A 333 20.57 -13.32 3.78
C GLY A 333 19.11 -13.12 4.19
N GLY A 334 18.86 -12.66 5.42
CA GLY A 334 17.54 -12.30 5.95
C GLY A 334 16.64 -13.48 6.32
N THR A 335 17.17 -14.70 6.44
CA THR A 335 16.37 -15.90 6.75
C THR A 335 15.74 -15.79 8.14
N LYS A 336 16.51 -15.39 9.17
CA LYS A 336 15.98 -15.15 10.52
C LYS A 336 14.94 -14.03 10.54
N LEU A 337 15.20 -12.95 9.78
CA LEU A 337 14.26 -11.83 9.65
C LEU A 337 12.92 -12.32 9.08
N ARG A 338 12.94 -13.07 7.98
CA ARG A 338 11.72 -13.61 7.37
C ARG A 338 10.96 -14.56 8.31
N ALA A 339 11.67 -15.38 9.07
CA ALA A 339 11.04 -16.23 10.09
C ALA A 339 10.39 -15.38 11.20
N ALA A 340 11.06 -14.31 11.65
CA ALA A 340 10.51 -13.37 12.62
C ALA A 340 9.26 -12.64 12.09
N LEU A 341 9.27 -12.20 10.83
CA LEU A 341 8.14 -11.56 10.17
C LEU A 341 6.94 -12.51 10.01
N SER A 342 7.18 -13.77 9.62
CA SER A 342 6.10 -14.76 9.42
C SER A 342 5.29 -15.03 10.69
N SER A 343 5.88 -14.83 11.88
CA SER A 343 5.22 -15.02 13.18
C SER A 343 4.85 -13.69 13.85
N LEU A 344 4.98 -12.57 13.15
CA LEU A 344 4.75 -11.26 13.73
C LEU A 344 3.26 -10.94 13.81
N SER A 345 2.84 -10.50 14.99
CA SER A 345 1.55 -9.86 15.23
C SER A 345 1.81 -8.62 16.08
N PHE A 346 1.19 -7.49 15.73
CA PHE A 346 1.40 -6.23 16.45
C PHE A 346 0.24 -5.26 16.26
N GLU A 347 0.18 -4.25 17.13
CA GLU A 347 -0.81 -3.19 17.05
C GLU A 347 -0.41 -2.14 16.03
N THR A 348 -1.32 -1.84 15.11
CA THR A 348 -1.21 -0.77 14.12
C THR A 348 -2.09 0.42 14.52
N PRO A 349 -2.00 1.56 13.82
CA PRO A 349 -2.92 2.67 14.05
C PRO A 349 -4.41 2.30 13.91
N THR A 350 -4.73 1.28 13.13
CA THR A 350 -6.12 0.84 12.85
C THR A 350 -6.50 -0.48 13.52
N GLY A 351 -5.69 -0.98 14.42
CA GLY A 351 -5.94 -2.22 15.17
C GLY A 351 -4.86 -3.27 14.97
N PRO A 352 -5.06 -4.48 15.49
CA PRO A 352 -4.09 -5.54 15.38
C PRO A 352 -3.93 -6.02 13.94
N VAL A 353 -2.70 -6.44 13.60
CA VAL A 353 -2.38 -7.11 12.34
C VAL A 353 -1.62 -8.40 12.61
N ARG A 354 -1.95 -9.45 11.87
CA ARG A 354 -1.21 -10.70 11.76
C ARG A 354 -1.19 -11.15 10.30
N LEU A 355 -0.32 -12.09 9.99
CA LEU A 355 -0.25 -12.66 8.64
C LEU A 355 -0.99 -13.99 8.53
N ASP A 356 -1.55 -14.25 7.37
CA ASP A 356 -1.98 -15.57 6.95
C ASP A 356 -0.80 -16.42 6.42
N HIS A 357 -1.08 -17.65 5.95
CA HIS A 357 -0.07 -18.55 5.41
C HIS A 357 0.55 -18.04 4.09
N ASN A 358 -0.14 -17.13 3.37
CA ASN A 358 0.36 -16.49 2.17
C ASN A 358 1.20 -15.23 2.47
N ARG A 359 1.46 -14.95 3.75
CA ARG A 359 2.16 -13.74 4.23
C ARG A 359 1.41 -12.44 3.91
N ASN A 360 0.08 -12.53 3.85
CA ASN A 360 -0.81 -11.39 3.72
C ASN A 360 -1.46 -11.01 5.05
N ALA A 361 -1.74 -9.73 5.25
CA ALA A 361 -2.37 -9.24 6.45
C ALA A 361 -3.81 -9.76 6.63
N ILE A 362 -4.13 -10.10 7.87
CA ILE A 362 -5.48 -10.15 8.40
C ILE A 362 -5.60 -8.96 9.33
N ALA A 363 -6.53 -8.02 9.05
CA ALA A 363 -6.63 -6.75 9.77
C ALA A 363 -8.05 -6.19 9.71
N THR A 364 -8.28 -5.07 10.41
CA THR A 364 -9.55 -4.34 10.42
C THR A 364 -9.74 -3.53 9.14
N ILE A 365 -10.96 -3.51 8.63
CA ILE A 365 -11.44 -2.66 7.53
C ILE A 365 -12.60 -1.81 8.04
N PHE A 366 -12.78 -0.63 7.45
CA PHE A 366 -13.82 0.31 7.80
C PHE A 366 -14.75 0.53 6.62
N VAL A 367 -16.06 0.43 6.85
CA VAL A 367 -17.06 1.07 5.98
C VAL A 367 -17.21 2.50 6.44
N THR A 368 -17.13 3.43 5.51
CA THR A 368 -17.13 4.87 5.79
C THR A 368 -18.14 5.61 4.94
N GLU A 369 -18.41 6.86 5.29
CA GLU A 369 -19.13 7.81 4.48
C GLU A 369 -18.42 9.16 4.52
N VAL A 370 -18.22 9.78 3.36
CA VAL A 370 -17.57 11.09 3.28
C VAL A 370 -18.46 12.14 3.96
N THR A 371 -17.89 12.85 4.92
CA THR A 371 -18.54 13.94 5.66
C THR A 371 -17.69 15.21 5.56
N GLN A 372 -18.30 16.35 5.88
CA GLN A 372 -17.62 17.63 5.97
C GLN A 372 -17.61 18.11 7.42
N ALA A 373 -16.43 18.39 7.96
CA ALA A 373 -16.25 19.00 9.27
C ALA A 373 -16.63 20.50 9.26
N GLU A 374 -16.77 21.11 10.43
CA GLU A 374 -17.15 22.52 10.58
C GLU A 374 -16.16 23.48 9.89
N ASP A 375 -14.88 23.16 9.87
CA ASP A 375 -13.83 23.92 9.17
C ASP A 375 -13.82 23.69 7.65
N GLY A 376 -14.75 22.88 7.16
CA GLY A 376 -14.87 22.51 5.75
C GLY A 376 -13.98 21.32 5.33
N THR A 377 -13.18 20.73 6.20
CA THR A 377 -12.37 19.56 5.88
C THR A 377 -13.25 18.37 5.53
N LEU A 378 -12.93 17.65 4.45
CA LEU A 378 -13.59 16.40 4.10
C LEU A 378 -12.91 15.23 4.80
N LEU A 379 -13.71 14.35 5.39
CA LEU A 379 -13.27 13.24 6.22
C LEU A 379 -14.08 11.98 5.90
N ASN A 380 -13.45 10.84 5.99
CA ASN A 380 -14.10 9.52 6.00
C ASN A 380 -14.62 9.22 7.40
N LYS A 381 -15.93 9.37 7.59
CA LYS A 381 -16.61 9.04 8.84
C LYS A 381 -16.82 7.54 8.94
N VAL A 382 -16.44 6.95 10.08
CA VAL A 382 -16.72 5.53 10.38
C VAL A 382 -18.23 5.28 10.43
N ILE A 383 -18.68 4.29 9.68
CA ILE A 383 -20.05 3.75 9.69
C ILE A 383 -20.07 2.37 10.33
N GLU A 384 -19.13 1.51 9.91
CA GLU A 384 -19.02 0.13 10.41
C GLU A 384 -17.54 -0.25 10.50
N VAL A 385 -17.21 -1.09 11.49
CA VAL A 385 -15.87 -1.66 11.66
C VAL A 385 -15.96 -3.15 11.39
N VAL A 386 -15.19 -3.64 10.44
CA VAL A 386 -15.14 -5.05 10.07
C VAL A 386 -13.79 -5.63 10.51
N PRO A 387 -13.74 -6.34 11.65
CA PRO A 387 -12.49 -6.90 12.17
C PRO A 387 -12.07 -8.16 11.42
N ASP A 388 -10.79 -8.52 11.56
CA ASP A 388 -10.22 -9.80 11.11
C ASP A 388 -10.48 -10.17 9.65
N VAL A 389 -10.49 -9.18 8.76
CA VAL A 389 -10.76 -9.42 7.34
C VAL A 389 -9.57 -10.13 6.70
N ASN A 390 -9.81 -11.29 6.09
CA ASN A 390 -8.85 -12.06 5.32
C ASN A 390 -9.06 -11.88 3.81
N GLN A 391 -8.12 -12.39 2.98
CA GLN A 391 -8.13 -12.22 1.51
C GLN A 391 -9.36 -12.79 0.80
N THR A 392 -10.04 -13.75 1.41
CA THR A 392 -11.20 -14.44 0.81
C THR A 392 -12.54 -13.96 1.36
N LEU A 393 -12.55 -12.84 2.11
CA LEU A 393 -13.76 -12.31 2.77
C LEU A 393 -14.52 -13.34 3.60
N GLY A 394 -13.81 -14.31 4.21
CA GLY A 394 -14.36 -15.38 5.03
C GLY A 394 -14.84 -16.61 4.26
N GLU A 395 -14.78 -16.61 2.93
CA GLU A 395 -15.06 -17.82 2.14
C GLU A 395 -13.89 -18.81 2.25
N PRO A 396 -14.15 -20.13 2.16
CA PRO A 396 -13.08 -21.12 2.09
C PRO A 396 -12.17 -20.85 0.87
N GLU A 397 -10.85 -20.82 1.09
CA GLU A 397 -9.89 -20.45 0.04
C GLU A 397 -10.03 -21.28 -1.22
N ALA A 398 -10.22 -22.61 -1.08
CA ALA A 398 -10.41 -23.50 -2.21
C ALA A 398 -11.67 -23.20 -3.05
N VAL A 399 -12.68 -22.57 -2.46
CA VAL A 399 -13.88 -22.10 -3.15
C VAL A 399 -13.59 -20.77 -3.83
N PHE A 400 -12.95 -19.85 -3.10
CA PHE A 400 -12.60 -18.52 -3.59
C PHE A 400 -11.68 -18.60 -4.83
N LEU A 401 -10.64 -19.41 -4.79
CA LEU A 401 -9.68 -19.60 -5.89
C LEU A 401 -10.32 -20.14 -7.19
N LYS A 402 -11.47 -20.80 -7.13
CA LYS A 402 -12.18 -21.28 -8.33
C LYS A 402 -12.80 -20.14 -9.15
N MET A 403 -12.95 -18.95 -8.58
CA MET A 403 -13.43 -17.78 -9.31
C MET A 403 -12.38 -17.25 -10.28
N GLY A 404 -11.10 -17.62 -10.10
CA GLY A 404 -9.97 -17.10 -10.87
C GLY A 404 -9.54 -15.70 -10.39
N PRO A 405 -8.50 -15.12 -11.00
CA PRO A 405 -8.00 -13.82 -10.62
C PRO A 405 -8.97 -12.68 -11.00
N PRO A 406 -9.00 -11.59 -10.21
CA PRO A 406 -9.72 -10.39 -10.58
C PRO A 406 -9.30 -9.85 -11.95
N SER A 407 -10.26 -9.47 -12.78
CA SER A 407 -10.01 -8.95 -14.14
C SER A 407 -11.10 -7.98 -14.58
N ARG A 408 -11.01 -7.46 -15.81
CA ARG A 408 -12.09 -6.66 -16.42
C ARG A 408 -13.43 -7.40 -16.42
N ASP A 409 -13.41 -8.70 -16.61
CA ASP A 409 -14.61 -9.52 -16.78
C ASP A 409 -15.00 -10.28 -15.50
N ASN A 410 -14.02 -10.57 -14.63
CA ASN A 410 -14.23 -11.34 -13.42
C ASN A 410 -14.18 -10.45 -12.14
N PRO A 411 -15.18 -10.54 -11.22
CA PRO A 411 -16.39 -11.35 -11.30
C PRO A 411 -17.47 -10.75 -12.22
N ASP A 412 -18.46 -11.59 -12.56
CA ASP A 412 -19.68 -11.18 -13.23
C ASP A 412 -20.87 -11.37 -12.29
N CYS A 413 -21.74 -10.34 -12.14
CA CYS A 413 -23.03 -10.44 -11.46
C CYS A 413 -24.08 -10.99 -12.44
N LYS A 414 -24.17 -12.29 -12.59
CA LYS A 414 -25.23 -12.92 -13.39
C LYS A 414 -26.54 -12.94 -12.67
#